data_d5a44c5155f771b8e72fd0584ba17e34
#
_entry.id   d5a44c5155f771b8e72fd0584ba17e34
#
_cell.length_a   1.000
_cell.length_b   1.000
_cell.length_c   1.000
_cell.angle_alpha   90.00
_cell.angle_beta   90.00
_cell.angle_gamma   90.00
#
_symmetry.space_group_name_H-M   'P 1'
#
loop_
_entity.id
_entity.type
_entity.pdbx_description
1 polymer ?
#
loop_
_entity_poly.entity_id
_entity_poly.type
_entity_poly.pdbx_seq_one_letter_code
_entity_poly.pdbx_strand_id
1 'polypeptide(L)'
;MSKQMEGNNMKNFSNYTDFDTKENLHFESKAVHGALGTEPLTGAVSMPIFQAATFRHPELGESTGFAYSRLENPTRQELERTMAILEGGIQGFAFSSGQAANMAVFSLLNPGEHVILSDDIYGGTFR
;
A
#
# COMPACT_ATOMS: atom_id res chain seq x y z
N MET A 1 -27.00 -37.24 -10.88
CA MET A 1 -27.09 -35.79 -11.09
C MET A 1 -26.03 -35.10 -10.24
N SER A 2 -24.83 -34.98 -10.77
CA SER A 2 -23.70 -34.32 -10.11
C SER A 2 -23.71 -32.84 -10.52
N LYS A 3 -24.11 -31.95 -9.61
CA LYS A 3 -23.87 -30.51 -9.78
C LYS A 3 -22.35 -30.29 -9.61
N GLN A 4 -21.71 -29.93 -10.72
CA GLN A 4 -20.38 -29.34 -10.71
C GLN A 4 -20.47 -28.08 -9.84
N MET A 5 -19.73 -28.04 -8.73
CA MET A 5 -19.42 -26.80 -8.04
C MET A 5 -18.42 -26.07 -8.94
N GLU A 6 -18.92 -25.08 -9.67
CA GLU A 6 -18.09 -24.11 -10.36
C GLU A 6 -17.18 -23.46 -9.33
N GLY A 7 -15.87 -23.53 -9.58
CA GLY A 7 -14.85 -23.01 -8.72
C GLY A 7 -15.09 -21.54 -8.44
N ASN A 8 -15.23 -21.23 -7.17
CA ASN A 8 -15.31 -19.88 -6.66
C ASN A 8 -13.93 -19.24 -6.93
N ASN A 9 -13.86 -18.50 -8.03
CA ASN A 9 -12.68 -17.76 -8.45
C ASN A 9 -12.40 -16.73 -7.34
N MET A 10 -11.51 -17.05 -6.41
CA MET A 10 -10.97 -16.06 -5.47
C MET A 10 -10.29 -15.00 -6.33
N LYS A 11 -11.02 -13.93 -6.59
CA LYS A 11 -10.50 -12.77 -7.31
C LYS A 11 -9.29 -12.29 -6.52
N ASN A 12 -8.14 -12.32 -7.15
CA ASN A 12 -6.90 -11.81 -6.59
C ASN A 12 -7.13 -10.43 -5.97
N PHE A 13 -6.65 -10.19 -4.76
CA PHE A 13 -6.68 -8.91 -4.08
C PHE A 13 -5.99 -7.79 -4.90
N SER A 14 -5.22 -8.14 -5.94
CA SER A 14 -4.65 -7.20 -6.91
C SER A 14 -5.69 -6.42 -7.74
N ASN A 15 -6.96 -6.83 -7.75
CA ASN A 15 -8.04 -6.15 -8.48
C ASN A 15 -8.67 -4.97 -7.70
N TYR A 16 -8.06 -4.51 -6.61
CA TYR A 16 -8.41 -3.26 -5.93
C TYR A 16 -8.06 -1.99 -6.74
N THR A 17 -7.53 -2.16 -7.94
CA THR A 17 -7.04 -1.07 -8.78
C THR A 17 -8.07 -0.62 -9.82
N ASP A 18 -9.21 -0.10 -9.39
CA ASP A 18 -9.94 0.88 -10.21
C ASP A 18 -9.43 2.29 -9.88
N PHE A 19 -8.12 2.49 -10.11
CA PHE A 19 -7.50 3.81 -10.05
C PHE A 19 -8.05 4.76 -11.12
N ASP A 20 -8.47 4.23 -12.27
CA ASP A 20 -8.84 5.00 -13.45
C ASP A 20 -10.10 5.86 -13.31
N THR A 21 -10.93 5.62 -12.31
CA THR A 21 -12.17 6.39 -12.13
C THR A 21 -12.05 7.58 -11.17
N LYS A 22 -10.90 7.74 -10.47
CA LYS A 22 -10.73 8.71 -9.38
C LYS A 22 -9.86 9.92 -9.73
N GLU A 23 -9.31 9.99 -10.94
CA GLU A 23 -8.42 11.10 -11.37
C GLU A 23 -9.08 12.48 -11.26
N ASN A 24 -10.39 12.57 -11.44
CA ASN A 24 -11.13 13.82 -11.44
C ASN A 24 -11.79 14.20 -10.11
N LEU A 25 -11.47 13.49 -9.01
CA LEU A 25 -12.00 13.83 -7.70
C LEU A 25 -11.28 15.04 -7.10
N HIS A 26 -12.04 15.88 -6.38
CA HIS A 26 -11.46 16.91 -5.52
C HIS A 26 -10.61 16.29 -4.41
N PHE A 27 -9.66 17.06 -3.87
CA PHE A 27 -8.73 16.62 -2.84
C PHE A 27 -9.46 16.00 -1.62
N GLU A 28 -10.52 16.66 -1.16
CA GLU A 28 -11.33 16.21 -0.02
C GLU A 28 -11.98 14.85 -0.30
N SER A 29 -12.47 14.64 -1.52
CA SER A 29 -13.04 13.36 -1.95
C SER A 29 -11.95 12.27 -2.03
N LYS A 30 -10.75 12.63 -2.52
CA LYS A 30 -9.59 11.74 -2.53
C LYS A 30 -9.16 11.35 -1.11
N ALA A 31 -9.17 12.30 -0.17
CA ALA A 31 -8.82 12.05 1.22
C ALA A 31 -9.79 11.05 1.91
N VAL A 32 -11.07 11.07 1.54
CA VAL A 32 -12.09 10.17 2.11
C VAL A 32 -12.17 8.84 1.38
N HIS A 33 -12.01 8.84 0.06
CA HIS A 33 -12.26 7.68 -0.79
C HIS A 33 -11.05 7.19 -1.58
N GLY A 34 -9.88 7.81 -1.41
CA GLY A 34 -8.72 7.74 -2.28
C GLY A 34 -8.35 6.34 -2.77
N ALA A 35 -7.85 5.52 -1.90
CA ALA A 35 -7.47 4.15 -2.23
C ALA A 35 -8.56 3.13 -1.88
N LEU A 36 -9.68 3.58 -1.29
CA LEU A 36 -10.74 2.68 -0.85
C LEU A 36 -11.33 1.90 -2.03
N GLY A 37 -10.89 0.66 -2.14
CA GLY A 37 -11.65 -0.38 -2.81
C GLY A 37 -12.75 -0.88 -1.86
N THR A 38 -13.75 -1.55 -2.41
CA THR A 38 -14.72 -2.29 -1.59
C THR A 38 -14.04 -3.53 -1.04
N GLU A 39 -14.06 -3.75 0.26
CA GLU A 39 -13.58 -5.00 0.86
C GLU A 39 -14.48 -6.15 0.35
N PRO A 40 -13.93 -7.14 -0.42
CA PRO A 40 -14.74 -8.05 -1.22
C PRO A 40 -15.47 -9.11 -0.40
N LEU A 41 -15.01 -9.37 0.83
CA LEU A 41 -15.62 -10.39 1.69
C LEU A 41 -16.90 -9.91 2.36
N THR A 42 -16.90 -8.66 2.83
CA THR A 42 -18.00 -8.07 3.60
C THR A 42 -18.65 -6.89 2.91
N GLY A 43 -17.99 -6.31 1.90
CA GLY A 43 -18.42 -5.08 1.26
C GLY A 43 -18.20 -3.83 2.13
N ALA A 44 -17.29 -3.90 3.11
CA ALA A 44 -16.99 -2.78 3.98
C ALA A 44 -16.52 -1.57 3.16
N VAL A 45 -17.08 -0.39 3.47
CA VAL A 45 -16.73 0.86 2.77
C VAL A 45 -15.36 1.39 3.20
N SER A 46 -14.97 1.17 4.46
CA SER A 46 -13.64 1.48 4.97
C SER A 46 -12.78 0.23 5.03
N MET A 47 -11.47 0.39 4.79
CA MET A 47 -10.53 -0.73 4.85
C MET A 47 -10.47 -1.31 6.28
N PRO A 48 -10.66 -2.63 6.45
CA PRO A 48 -10.49 -3.29 7.74
C PRO A 48 -9.05 -3.20 8.24
N ILE A 49 -8.88 -3.20 9.57
CA ILE A 49 -7.56 -3.26 10.20
C ILE A 49 -7.13 -4.73 10.30
N PHE A 50 -6.11 -5.11 9.52
CA PHE A 50 -5.55 -6.46 9.53
C PHE A 50 -4.43 -6.56 10.57
N GLN A 51 -4.71 -7.17 11.72
CA GLN A 51 -3.73 -7.43 12.79
C GLN A 51 -3.04 -8.79 12.62
N ALA A 52 -3.20 -9.44 11.48
CA ALA A 52 -2.55 -10.72 11.19
C ALA A 52 -1.05 -10.55 10.96
N ALA A 53 -0.23 -11.39 11.56
CA ALA A 53 1.21 -11.46 11.28
C ALA A 53 1.50 -12.27 10.02
N THR A 54 0.77 -13.36 9.80
CA THR A 54 0.95 -14.32 8.69
C THR A 54 -0.34 -14.50 7.92
N PHE A 55 -0.21 -14.78 6.63
CA PHE A 55 -1.32 -15.05 5.73
C PHE A 55 -1.20 -16.44 5.14
N ARG A 56 -2.33 -17.12 4.97
CA ARG A 56 -2.36 -18.48 4.43
C ARG A 56 -2.22 -18.44 2.91
N HIS A 57 -1.35 -19.27 2.37
CA HIS A 57 -1.30 -19.54 0.95
C HIS A 57 -2.43 -20.52 0.57
N PRO A 58 -3.11 -20.33 -0.57
CA PRO A 58 -4.15 -21.24 -1.05
C PRO A 58 -3.60 -22.64 -1.29
N GLU A 59 -2.51 -22.74 -2.04
CA GLU A 59 -1.80 -23.98 -2.37
C GLU A 59 -0.28 -23.74 -2.45
N LEU A 60 0.49 -24.81 -2.62
CA LEU A 60 1.94 -24.72 -2.81
C LEU A 60 2.25 -23.96 -4.12
N GLY A 61 3.00 -22.86 -4.00
CA GLY A 61 3.35 -22.00 -5.14
C GLY A 61 2.30 -20.92 -5.46
N GLU A 62 1.16 -20.92 -4.78
CA GLU A 62 0.13 -19.89 -4.92
C GLU A 62 0.20 -18.86 -3.76
N SER A 63 -0.27 -17.64 -4.01
CA SER A 63 -0.32 -16.58 -3.01
C SER A 63 -1.58 -15.74 -3.19
N THR A 64 -2.11 -15.22 -2.09
CA THR A 64 -3.15 -14.17 -2.08
C THR A 64 -2.60 -12.77 -2.35
N GLY A 65 -1.27 -12.64 -2.52
CA GLY A 65 -0.55 -11.37 -2.56
C GLY A 65 0.09 -11.01 -1.21
N PHE A 66 -0.32 -11.66 -0.13
CA PHE A 66 0.21 -11.44 1.22
C PHE A 66 0.78 -12.73 1.78
N ALA A 67 1.91 -12.63 2.45
CA ALA A 67 2.56 -13.75 3.13
C ALA A 67 2.82 -13.44 4.60
N TYR A 68 3.38 -12.26 4.86
CA TYR A 68 3.79 -11.83 6.19
C TYR A 68 3.75 -10.31 6.34
N SER A 69 3.18 -9.80 7.44
CA SER A 69 2.90 -8.37 7.62
C SER A 69 4.13 -7.46 7.64
N ARG A 70 5.31 -7.98 7.99
CA ARG A 70 6.56 -7.20 7.87
C ARG A 70 6.91 -6.89 6.41
N LEU A 71 6.60 -7.80 5.50
CA LEU A 71 6.78 -7.59 4.07
C LEU A 71 5.65 -6.74 3.52
N GLU A 72 4.41 -7.22 3.68
CA GLU A 72 3.20 -6.56 3.18
C GLU A 72 2.01 -6.83 4.10
N ASN A 73 1.15 -5.80 4.24
CA ASN A 73 -0.09 -5.88 5.01
C ASN A 73 -1.15 -5.02 4.32
N PRO A 74 -2.40 -5.52 4.17
CA PRO A 74 -3.46 -4.77 3.48
C PRO A 74 -3.72 -3.39 4.05
N THR A 75 -3.68 -3.23 5.39
CA THR A 75 -3.88 -1.93 6.05
C THR A 75 -2.75 -0.94 5.70
N ARG A 76 -1.50 -1.40 5.67
CA ARG A 76 -0.37 -0.55 5.28
C ARG A 76 -0.41 -0.20 3.80
N GLN A 77 -0.75 -1.13 2.93
CA GLN A 77 -0.91 -0.87 1.50
C GLN A 77 -1.99 0.18 1.23
N GLU A 78 -3.08 0.18 2.01
CA GLU A 78 -4.13 1.19 1.88
C GLU A 78 -3.60 2.59 2.20
N LEU A 79 -2.81 2.74 3.27
CA LEU A 79 -2.14 3.99 3.59
C LEU A 79 -1.20 4.44 2.46
N GLU A 80 -0.36 3.54 1.97
CA GLU A 80 0.61 3.81 0.91
C GLU A 80 -0.08 4.27 -0.39
N ARG A 81 -1.17 3.60 -0.77
CA ARG A 81 -1.98 3.98 -1.94
C ARG A 81 -2.68 5.32 -1.75
N THR A 82 -3.28 5.55 -0.59
CA THR A 82 -3.96 6.82 -0.29
C THR A 82 -2.98 7.99 -0.37
N MET A 83 -1.79 7.85 0.19
CA MET A 83 -0.77 8.89 0.12
C MET A 83 -0.28 9.12 -1.30
N ALA A 84 -0.08 8.07 -2.10
CA ALA A 84 0.26 8.21 -3.51
C ALA A 84 -0.80 9.01 -4.29
N ILE A 85 -2.09 8.73 -4.06
CA ILE A 85 -3.20 9.44 -4.70
C ILE A 85 -3.24 10.91 -4.29
N LEU A 86 -3.08 11.20 -3.01
CA LEU A 86 -3.13 12.56 -2.48
C LEU A 86 -1.97 13.42 -2.98
N GLU A 87 -0.79 12.84 -3.10
CA GLU A 87 0.43 13.51 -3.57
C GLU A 87 0.61 13.44 -5.11
N GLY A 88 -0.30 12.79 -5.83
CA GLY A 88 -0.17 12.61 -7.29
C GLY A 88 1.01 11.72 -7.68
N GLY A 89 1.47 10.86 -6.77
CA GLY A 89 2.56 9.90 -6.98
C GLY A 89 2.07 8.58 -7.58
N ILE A 90 3.01 7.83 -8.13
CA ILE A 90 2.72 6.49 -8.67
C ILE A 90 2.72 5.41 -7.58
N GLN A 91 3.42 5.67 -6.46
CA GLN A 91 3.57 4.75 -5.33
C GLN A 91 3.89 5.53 -4.06
N GLY A 92 3.32 5.13 -2.93
CA GLY A 92 3.72 5.54 -1.58
C GLY A 92 4.42 4.40 -0.86
N PHE A 93 5.28 4.73 0.10
CA PHE A 93 5.94 3.76 0.99
C PHE A 93 5.85 4.24 2.43
N ALA A 94 5.29 3.40 3.29
CA ALA A 94 5.16 3.70 4.72
C ALA A 94 6.33 3.09 5.51
N PHE A 95 6.95 3.92 6.34
CA PHE A 95 8.07 3.55 7.23
C PHE A 95 7.69 3.73 8.69
N SER A 96 8.37 3.03 9.58
CA SER A 96 8.14 3.10 11.01
C SER A 96 8.59 4.42 11.65
N SER A 97 9.39 5.22 10.94
CA SER A 97 9.84 6.54 11.38
C SER A 97 10.24 7.42 10.20
N GLY A 98 10.22 8.76 10.40
CA GLY A 98 10.72 9.71 9.40
C GLY A 98 12.20 9.47 9.04
N GLN A 99 13.03 9.05 10.01
CA GLN A 99 14.43 8.72 9.71
C GLN A 99 14.59 7.48 8.84
N ALA A 100 13.72 6.47 9.01
CA ALA A 100 13.70 5.32 8.11
C ALA A 100 13.30 5.73 6.67
N ALA A 101 12.34 6.67 6.54
CA ALA A 101 11.96 7.23 5.26
C ALA A 101 13.12 8.03 4.61
N ASN A 102 13.80 8.89 5.39
CA ASN A 102 14.98 9.63 4.91
C ASN A 102 16.09 8.68 4.46
N MET A 103 16.37 7.63 5.21
CA MET A 103 17.36 6.62 4.82
C MET A 103 17.01 5.92 3.52
N ALA A 104 15.74 5.63 3.28
CA ALA A 104 15.29 5.06 2.02
C ALA A 104 15.57 6.00 0.84
N VAL A 105 15.32 7.31 1.01
CA VAL A 105 15.67 8.32 -0.01
C VAL A 105 17.16 8.39 -0.24
N PHE A 106 17.98 8.45 0.82
CA PHE A 106 19.43 8.51 0.68
C PHE A 106 20.03 7.24 0.06
N SER A 107 19.39 6.08 0.25
CA SER A 107 19.85 4.83 -0.37
C SER A 107 19.73 4.81 -1.91
N LEU A 108 19.04 5.78 -2.50
CA LEU A 108 18.99 5.95 -3.96
C LEU A 108 20.26 6.60 -4.53
N LEU A 109 21.11 7.15 -3.67
CA LEU A 109 22.31 7.89 -4.06
C LEU A 109 23.54 6.98 -4.02
N ASN A 110 24.42 7.20 -4.99
CA ASN A 110 25.71 6.51 -5.04
C ASN A 110 26.80 7.35 -4.38
N PRO A 111 27.90 6.73 -3.91
CA PRO A 111 29.06 7.46 -3.42
C PRO A 111 29.58 8.46 -4.45
N GLY A 112 29.72 9.72 -4.04
CA GLY A 112 30.15 10.84 -4.90
C GLY A 112 29.02 11.66 -5.51
N GLU A 113 27.77 11.24 -5.38
CA GLU A 113 26.62 12.06 -5.75
C GLU A 113 26.33 13.13 -4.68
N HIS A 114 25.69 14.21 -5.07
CA HIS A 114 25.44 15.35 -4.20
C HIS A 114 23.97 15.46 -3.81
N VAL A 115 23.74 15.85 -2.57
CA VAL A 115 22.43 16.20 -2.03
C VAL A 115 22.44 17.65 -1.58
N ILE A 116 21.39 18.38 -1.92
CA ILE A 116 21.14 19.71 -1.39
C ILE A 116 20.05 19.59 -0.31
N LEU A 117 20.37 20.02 0.88
CA LEU A 117 19.47 20.02 2.03
C LEU A 117 19.29 21.47 2.52
N SER A 118 18.15 21.76 3.17
CA SER A 118 18.00 22.99 3.94
C SER A 118 19.01 23.00 5.10
N ASP A 119 19.46 24.17 5.50
CA ASP A 119 20.31 24.36 6.67
C ASP A 119 19.57 24.15 7.98
N ASP A 120 18.25 24.23 7.98
CA ASP A 120 17.34 24.00 9.11
C ASP A 120 16.69 22.62 9.01
N ILE A 121 17.50 21.56 8.90
CA ILE A 121 17.03 20.18 8.92
C ILE A 121 16.95 19.62 10.34
N TYR A 122 16.13 18.60 10.52
CA TYR A 122 16.08 17.85 11.77
C TYR A 122 17.47 17.31 12.17
N GLY A 123 17.90 17.59 13.41
CA GLY A 123 19.23 17.24 13.88
C GLY A 123 19.57 15.74 13.81
N GLY A 124 18.60 14.85 13.82
CA GLY A 124 18.78 13.41 13.56
C GLY A 124 19.16 13.09 12.13
N THR A 125 18.68 13.88 11.16
CA THR A 125 19.03 13.73 9.74
C THR A 125 20.44 14.23 9.47
N PHE A 126 20.86 15.29 10.17
CA PHE A 126 22.23 15.82 10.07
C PHE A 126 23.27 14.84 10.61
N ARG A 127 23.00 14.14 11.72
CA ARG A 127 23.91 13.16 12.36
C ARG A 127 23.97 11.84 11.64
#